data_317de39e0947e622065608b0a4145c14
#
_entry.id   317de39e0947e622065608b0a4145c14
#
_cell.length_a   1.000
_cell.length_b   1.000
_cell.length_c   1.000
_cell.angle_alpha   90.00
_cell.angle_beta   90.00
_cell.angle_gamma   90.00
#
_symmetry.space_group_name_H-M   'P 1'
#
loop_
_entity.id
_entity.type
_entity.pdbx_description
1 polymer ?
#
loop_
_entity_poly.entity_id
_entity_poly.type
_entity_poly.pdbx_seq_one_letter_code
_entity_poly.pdbx_strand_id
1 'polypeptide(L)'
;MYPFQKMNNSLVRLAIVAVIGLAVAFASPFTVEAKGKTSKPALKEMIAGAKTAADHKAIADYYYAEAAKARAKAVEHDEMAGWYRKAGEGTKKTPYAPGTIDHCDRLVKDYKSTADNLTALAKEHEAMAAKVK
;
A
#
# COMPACT_ATOMS: atom_id res chain seq x y z
N MET A 1 -6.26 -13.79 -37.06
CA MET A 1 -7.38 -14.73 -37.04
C MET A 1 -6.96 -15.87 -36.09
N TYR A 2 -7.27 -15.79 -34.81
CA TYR A 2 -6.94 -16.79 -33.80
C TYR A 2 -8.19 -17.55 -33.42
N PRO A 3 -8.20 -18.89 -33.44
CA PRO A 3 -9.39 -19.66 -33.13
C PRO A 3 -9.65 -19.69 -31.61
N PHE A 4 -10.86 -19.33 -31.27
CA PHE A 4 -11.47 -19.43 -29.95
C PHE A 4 -11.63 -20.92 -29.58
N GLN A 5 -10.85 -21.40 -28.63
CA GLN A 5 -10.96 -22.78 -28.15
C GLN A 5 -12.12 -22.87 -27.14
N LYS A 6 -13.23 -23.47 -27.58
CA LYS A 6 -14.37 -23.86 -26.77
C LYS A 6 -13.90 -24.84 -25.69
N MET A 7 -13.95 -24.42 -24.43
CA MET A 7 -13.86 -25.35 -23.31
C MET A 7 -15.23 -26.06 -23.13
N ASN A 8 -15.16 -27.36 -23.32
CA ASN A 8 -16.29 -28.28 -23.17
C ASN A 8 -16.63 -28.47 -21.68
N ASN A 9 -17.75 -27.93 -21.25
CA ASN A 9 -18.38 -28.30 -19.98
C ASN A 9 -19.11 -29.64 -20.16
N SER A 10 -18.47 -30.71 -19.74
CA SER A 10 -19.20 -32.00 -19.59
C SER A 10 -18.58 -32.84 -18.48
N LEU A 11 -19.43 -33.10 -17.51
CA LEU A 11 -19.41 -34.26 -16.62
C LEU A 11 -18.33 -34.32 -15.52
N VAL A 12 -18.67 -33.78 -14.33
CA VAL A 12 -18.49 -34.58 -13.10
C VAL A 12 -19.77 -34.44 -12.26
N ARG A 13 -20.61 -35.45 -12.38
CA ARG A 13 -21.73 -35.70 -11.48
C ARG A 13 -21.27 -36.62 -10.36
N LEU A 14 -21.74 -36.31 -9.17
CA LEU A 14 -21.98 -37.17 -8.01
C LEU A 14 -20.81 -37.93 -7.36
N ALA A 15 -20.45 -37.52 -6.16
CA ALA A 15 -20.40 -38.43 -5.01
C ALA A 15 -20.76 -37.63 -3.74
N ILE A 16 -21.99 -37.78 -3.27
CA ILE A 16 -22.44 -37.38 -1.95
C ILE A 16 -21.91 -38.44 -1.00
N VAL A 17 -20.96 -38.09 -0.13
CA VAL A 17 -20.64 -38.87 1.07
C VAL A 17 -20.99 -37.97 2.25
N ALA A 18 -22.09 -38.31 2.90
CA ALA A 18 -22.48 -37.77 4.19
C ALA A 18 -21.51 -38.33 5.26
N VAL A 19 -20.65 -37.45 5.81
CA VAL A 19 -19.97 -37.72 7.08
C VAL A 19 -20.54 -36.74 8.11
N ILE A 20 -21.43 -37.26 8.94
CA ILE A 20 -21.85 -36.64 10.18
C ILE A 20 -20.68 -36.78 11.17
N GLY A 21 -20.10 -35.69 11.60
CA GLY A 21 -18.99 -35.72 12.54
C GLY A 21 -18.74 -34.37 13.17
N LEU A 22 -19.39 -34.13 14.28
CA LEU A 22 -19.00 -33.36 15.46
C LEU A 22 -18.38 -31.95 15.23
N ALA A 23 -19.24 -30.95 15.32
CA ALA A 23 -18.88 -29.54 15.41
C ALA A 23 -18.13 -29.27 16.73
N VAL A 24 -16.82 -29.04 16.65
CA VAL A 24 -16.10 -28.32 17.71
C VAL A 24 -15.98 -26.87 17.21
N ALA A 25 -16.87 -26.05 17.76
CA ALA A 25 -16.86 -24.61 17.55
C ALA A 25 -15.65 -24.00 18.29
N PHE A 26 -14.53 -23.84 17.59
CA PHE A 26 -13.54 -22.83 17.96
C PHE A 26 -13.89 -21.54 17.21
N ALA A 27 -14.89 -20.85 17.72
CA ALA A 27 -15.11 -19.46 17.40
C ALA A 27 -14.03 -18.63 18.10
N SER A 28 -12.90 -18.45 17.45
CA SER A 28 -12.02 -17.34 17.73
C SER A 28 -12.45 -16.20 16.81
N PRO A 29 -13.07 -15.14 17.33
CA PRO A 29 -13.24 -13.93 16.57
C PRO A 29 -11.87 -13.24 16.51
N PHE A 30 -11.04 -13.63 15.54
CA PHE A 30 -9.94 -12.76 15.11
C PHE A 30 -10.60 -11.61 14.35
N THR A 31 -11.19 -10.68 15.11
CA THR A 31 -11.49 -9.36 14.57
C THR A 31 -10.14 -8.71 14.30
N VAL A 32 -9.64 -8.86 13.07
CA VAL A 32 -8.68 -7.91 12.52
C VAL A 32 -9.45 -6.59 12.44
N GLU A 33 -9.40 -5.84 13.52
CA GLU A 33 -9.78 -4.45 13.53
C GLU A 33 -8.88 -3.78 12.49
N ALA A 34 -9.43 -3.50 11.31
CA ALA A 34 -8.81 -2.63 10.34
C ALA A 34 -8.58 -1.30 11.07
N LYS A 35 -7.34 -1.10 11.54
CA LYS A 35 -6.91 0.11 12.24
C LYS A 35 -7.22 1.26 11.31
N GLY A 36 -8.30 1.99 11.61
CA GLY A 36 -8.85 3.06 10.79
C GLY A 36 -7.75 4.03 10.41
N LYS A 37 -7.84 4.56 9.20
CA LYS A 37 -6.95 5.61 8.68
C LYS A 37 -6.88 6.71 9.73
N THR A 38 -5.73 6.84 10.39
CA THR A 38 -5.50 7.92 11.36
C THR A 38 -5.58 9.22 10.57
N SER A 39 -6.61 10.03 10.83
CA SER A 39 -6.82 11.30 10.16
C SER A 39 -5.76 12.32 10.63
N LYS A 40 -5.48 13.36 9.82
CA LYS A 40 -4.56 14.45 10.22
C LYS A 40 -4.85 15.06 11.60
N PRO A 41 -6.13 15.26 12.03
CA PRO A 41 -6.45 15.69 13.40
C PRO A 41 -5.94 14.72 14.47
N ALA A 42 -6.10 13.42 14.25
CA ALA A 42 -5.63 12.41 15.21
C ALA A 42 -4.10 12.41 15.37
N LEU A 43 -3.33 12.60 14.29
CA LEU A 43 -1.87 12.74 14.40
C LEU A 43 -1.47 13.98 15.21
N LYS A 44 -2.13 15.11 15.01
CA LYS A 44 -1.89 16.36 15.77
C LYS A 44 -2.13 16.13 17.27
N GLU A 45 -3.20 15.44 17.61
CA GLU A 45 -3.53 15.08 18.99
C GLU A 45 -2.51 14.10 19.58
N MET A 46 -2.09 13.09 18.81
CA MET A 46 -1.04 12.16 19.22
C MET A 46 0.27 12.90 19.53
N ILE A 47 0.70 13.83 18.68
CA ILE A 47 1.92 14.61 18.88
C ILE A 47 1.80 15.50 20.10
N ALA A 48 0.68 16.21 20.24
CA ALA A 48 0.46 17.13 21.38
C ALA A 48 0.36 16.40 22.73
N GLY A 49 -0.12 15.16 22.72
CA GLY A 49 -0.31 14.34 23.91
C GLY A 49 0.85 13.39 24.24
N ALA A 50 1.87 13.28 23.39
CA ALA A 50 2.94 12.31 23.54
C ALA A 50 3.80 12.55 24.79
N LYS A 51 3.80 11.59 25.71
CA LYS A 51 4.53 11.65 26.99
C LYS A 51 5.26 10.35 27.32
N THR A 52 4.87 9.25 26.70
CA THR A 52 5.38 7.92 26.99
C THR A 52 6.14 7.35 25.79
N ALA A 53 6.97 6.35 26.06
CA ALA A 53 7.63 5.58 24.99
C ALA A 53 6.62 4.97 24.01
N ALA A 54 5.47 4.52 24.51
CA ALA A 54 4.40 3.96 23.68
C ALA A 54 3.77 5.01 22.75
N ASP A 55 3.58 6.24 23.24
CA ASP A 55 3.06 7.35 22.40
C ASP A 55 4.02 7.68 21.26
N HIS A 56 5.30 7.82 21.55
CA HIS A 56 6.30 8.08 20.52
C HIS A 56 6.42 6.94 19.52
N LYS A 57 6.32 5.69 19.98
CA LYS A 57 6.30 4.54 19.07
C LYS A 57 5.08 4.56 18.15
N ALA A 58 3.89 4.89 18.66
CA ALA A 58 2.68 5.00 17.85
C ALA A 58 2.80 6.08 16.76
N ILE A 59 3.45 7.20 17.07
CA ILE A 59 3.73 8.27 16.10
C ILE A 59 4.77 7.79 15.06
N ALA A 60 5.81 7.09 15.47
CA ALA A 60 6.79 6.51 14.55
C ALA A 60 6.11 5.52 13.57
N ASP A 61 5.28 4.62 14.08
CA ASP A 61 4.51 3.68 13.26
C ASP A 61 3.61 4.39 12.24
N TYR A 62 2.98 5.50 12.64
CA TYR A 62 2.22 6.33 11.71
C TYR A 62 3.09 6.88 10.57
N TYR A 63 4.26 7.47 10.89
CA TYR A 63 5.15 8.02 9.86
C TYR A 63 5.74 6.94 8.95
N TYR A 64 6.04 5.75 9.47
CA TYR A 64 6.45 4.61 8.63
C TYR A 64 5.35 4.19 7.67
N ALA A 65 4.10 4.15 8.12
CA ALA A 65 2.96 3.83 7.27
C ALA A 65 2.76 4.86 6.14
N GLU A 66 2.91 6.16 6.45
CA GLU A 66 2.84 7.21 5.43
C GLU A 66 4.04 7.16 4.47
N ALA A 67 5.25 6.85 4.95
CA ALA A 67 6.41 6.63 4.11
C ALA A 67 6.20 5.46 3.13
N ALA A 68 5.61 4.36 3.58
CA ALA A 68 5.27 3.23 2.72
C ALA A 68 4.27 3.63 1.61
N LYS A 69 3.27 4.44 1.93
CA LYS A 69 2.32 4.96 0.93
C LYS A 69 3.01 5.86 -0.10
N ALA A 70 3.92 6.72 0.35
CA ALA A 70 4.69 7.56 -0.57
C ALA A 70 5.56 6.71 -1.50
N ARG A 71 6.23 5.66 -0.99
CA ARG A 71 6.99 4.74 -1.84
C ARG A 71 6.11 4.03 -2.87
N ALA A 72 4.92 3.59 -2.48
CA ALA A 72 3.97 2.98 -3.41
C ALA A 72 3.56 3.94 -4.53
N LYS A 73 3.35 5.23 -4.20
CA LYS A 73 3.08 6.27 -5.21
C LYS A 73 4.27 6.52 -6.14
N ALA A 74 5.50 6.45 -5.64
CA ALA A 74 6.68 6.54 -6.48
C ALA A 74 6.75 5.39 -7.50
N VAL A 75 6.45 4.17 -7.08
CA VAL A 75 6.39 2.98 -7.96
C VAL A 75 5.30 3.15 -9.02
N GLU A 76 4.08 3.56 -8.62
CA GLU A 76 2.96 3.79 -9.53
C GLU A 76 3.34 4.79 -10.64
N HIS A 77 4.00 5.89 -10.31
CA HIS A 77 4.41 6.89 -11.30
C HIS A 77 5.59 6.42 -12.16
N ASP A 78 6.49 5.60 -11.64
CA ASP A 78 7.58 5.01 -12.42
C ASP A 78 7.04 4.03 -13.48
N GLU A 79 6.07 3.21 -13.09
CA GLU A 79 5.36 2.33 -14.02
C GLU A 79 4.63 3.13 -15.10
N MET A 80 3.89 4.19 -14.72
CA MET A 80 3.22 5.08 -15.70
C MET A 80 4.22 5.71 -16.68
N ALA A 81 5.35 6.20 -16.19
CA ALA A 81 6.41 6.74 -17.05
C ALA A 81 6.92 5.69 -18.05
N GLY A 82 7.11 4.44 -17.58
CA GLY A 82 7.47 3.31 -18.44
C GLY A 82 6.45 3.03 -19.54
N TRP A 83 5.17 3.05 -19.20
CA TRP A 83 4.07 2.89 -20.17
C TRP A 83 4.06 3.99 -21.20
N TYR A 84 4.23 5.26 -20.81
CA TYR A 84 4.29 6.39 -21.72
C TYR A 84 5.50 6.31 -22.66
N ARG A 85 6.68 5.92 -22.16
CA ARG A 85 7.88 5.70 -22.99
C ARG A 85 7.61 4.64 -24.04
N LYS A 86 7.09 3.48 -23.63
CA LYS A 86 6.78 2.37 -24.52
C LYS A 86 5.72 2.72 -25.56
N ALA A 87 4.67 3.46 -25.18
CA ALA A 87 3.62 3.89 -26.10
C ALA A 87 4.12 4.92 -27.13
N GLY A 88 5.19 5.66 -26.83
CA GLY A 88 5.84 6.60 -27.75
C GLY A 88 6.85 5.97 -28.70
N GLU A 89 7.31 4.75 -28.42
CA GLU A 89 8.27 4.05 -29.25
C GLU A 89 7.67 3.70 -30.63
N GLY A 90 8.40 4.07 -31.69
CA GLY A 90 8.00 3.75 -33.07
C GLY A 90 6.88 4.61 -33.65
N THR A 91 6.38 5.63 -32.96
CA THR A 91 5.37 6.53 -33.44
C THR A 91 5.91 7.95 -33.63
N LYS A 92 5.54 8.60 -34.77
CA LYS A 92 5.84 10.04 -35.02
C LYS A 92 4.94 10.97 -34.22
N LYS A 93 3.84 10.46 -33.65
CA LYS A 93 2.88 11.22 -32.83
C LYS A 93 2.57 10.40 -31.59
N THR A 94 2.92 10.94 -30.42
CA THR A 94 2.53 10.37 -29.14
C THR A 94 1.08 10.75 -28.83
N PRO A 95 0.25 9.83 -28.31
CA PRO A 95 -1.15 10.10 -27.97
C PRO A 95 -1.33 10.94 -26.69
N TYR A 96 -0.24 11.37 -26.06
CA TYR A 96 -0.24 12.10 -24.81
C TYR A 96 0.48 13.44 -24.93
N ALA A 97 0.22 14.36 -24.01
CA ALA A 97 0.80 15.69 -23.99
C ALA A 97 2.33 15.68 -23.84
N PRO A 98 3.06 16.58 -24.49
CA PRO A 98 4.48 16.78 -24.25
C PRO A 98 4.74 17.00 -22.76
N GLY A 99 5.78 16.38 -22.22
CA GLY A 99 6.16 16.51 -20.81
C GLY A 99 5.46 15.55 -19.83
N THR A 100 4.53 14.70 -20.29
CA THR A 100 3.86 13.73 -19.42
C THR A 100 4.87 12.79 -18.71
N ILE A 101 5.87 12.32 -19.44
CA ILE A 101 6.94 11.48 -18.87
C ILE A 101 7.72 12.26 -17.81
N ASP A 102 8.11 13.50 -18.13
CA ASP A 102 8.86 14.36 -17.20
C ASP A 102 8.07 14.67 -15.93
N HIS A 103 6.73 14.78 -16.03
CA HIS A 103 5.86 14.93 -14.86
C HIS A 103 5.88 13.68 -13.98
N CYS A 104 5.77 12.49 -14.57
CA CYS A 104 5.87 11.24 -13.82
C CYS A 104 7.25 11.09 -13.16
N ASP A 105 8.33 11.37 -13.88
CA ASP A 105 9.70 11.28 -13.35
C ASP A 105 9.94 12.27 -12.18
N ARG A 106 9.35 13.48 -12.24
CA ARG A 106 9.38 14.41 -11.10
C ARG A 106 8.60 13.87 -9.92
N LEU A 107 7.39 13.36 -10.13
CA LEU A 107 6.58 12.78 -9.07
C LEU A 107 7.26 11.59 -8.39
N VAL A 108 7.98 10.75 -9.16
CA VAL A 108 8.82 9.68 -8.59
C VAL A 108 9.84 10.24 -7.60
N LYS A 109 10.56 11.30 -7.97
CA LYS A 109 11.56 11.93 -7.11
C LYS A 109 10.92 12.54 -5.86
N ASP A 110 9.81 13.25 -6.04
CA ASP A 110 9.10 13.95 -4.95
C ASP A 110 8.54 12.95 -3.93
N TYR A 111 7.94 11.86 -4.40
CA TYR A 111 7.42 10.80 -3.52
C TYR A 111 8.54 10.04 -2.81
N LYS A 112 9.69 9.79 -3.45
CA LYS A 112 10.86 9.21 -2.79
C LYS A 112 11.39 10.12 -1.70
N SER A 113 11.57 11.41 -2.00
CA SER A 113 12.01 12.41 -1.02
C SER A 113 11.02 12.52 0.16
N THR A 114 9.71 12.53 -0.13
CA THR A 114 8.67 12.52 0.90
C THR A 114 8.78 11.27 1.79
N ALA A 115 8.97 10.10 1.21
CA ALA A 115 9.13 8.86 1.97
C ALA A 115 10.36 8.87 2.88
N ASP A 116 11.46 9.44 2.40
CA ASP A 116 12.70 9.54 3.17
C ASP A 116 12.55 10.51 4.35
N ASN A 117 11.91 11.66 4.12
CA ASN A 117 11.60 12.63 5.19
C ASN A 117 10.66 12.04 6.25
N LEU A 118 9.62 11.32 5.84
CA LEU A 118 8.72 10.63 6.77
C LEU A 118 9.44 9.53 7.55
N THR A 119 10.36 8.81 6.91
CA THR A 119 11.19 7.81 7.58
C THR A 119 12.12 8.44 8.61
N ALA A 120 12.67 9.63 8.33
CA ALA A 120 13.49 10.38 9.29
C ALA A 120 12.66 10.79 10.51
N LEU A 121 11.45 11.34 10.31
CA LEU A 121 10.54 11.68 11.41
C LEU A 121 10.18 10.45 12.28
N ALA A 122 9.95 9.29 11.65
CA ALA A 122 9.70 8.05 12.38
C ALA A 122 10.88 7.68 13.29
N LYS A 123 12.11 7.74 12.77
CA LYS A 123 13.34 7.46 13.55
C LYS A 123 13.56 8.45 14.69
N GLU A 124 13.22 9.72 14.50
CA GLU A 124 13.28 10.72 15.58
C GLU A 124 12.34 10.34 16.72
N HIS A 125 11.11 9.91 16.42
CA HIS A 125 10.18 9.45 17.44
C HIS A 125 10.63 8.13 18.11
N GLU A 126 11.24 7.20 17.38
CA GLU A 126 11.87 6.02 17.99
C GLU A 126 12.99 6.41 18.97
N ALA A 127 13.82 7.39 18.59
CA ALA A 127 14.87 7.90 19.47
C ALA A 127 14.30 8.62 20.72
N MET A 128 13.15 9.31 20.59
CA MET A 128 12.44 9.87 21.74
C MET A 128 11.88 8.77 22.62
N ALA A 129 11.26 7.74 22.06
CA ALA A 129 10.76 6.57 22.81
C ALA A 129 11.84 5.89 23.64
N ALA A 130 13.06 5.80 23.12
CA ALA A 130 14.19 5.22 23.85
C ALA A 130 14.69 6.08 25.04
N LYS A 131 14.38 7.36 25.09
CA LYS A 131 14.80 8.29 26.15
C LYS A 131 13.76 8.46 27.26
N VAL A 132 12.51 8.15 27.00
CA VAL A 132 11.43 8.22 27.99
C VAL A 132 11.49 6.98 28.86
N LYS A 133 11.72 7.16 30.16
CA LYS A 133 11.75 6.08 31.18
C LYS A 133 10.39 5.87 31.81
#